data_db9f6bda167061e45fada9d528cba26f
#
_entry.id   db9f6bda167061e45fada9d528cba26f
#
_cell.length_a   1.000
_cell.length_b   1.000
_cell.length_c   1.000
_cell.angle_alpha   90.00
_cell.angle_beta   90.00
_cell.angle_gamma   90.00
#
_symmetry.space_group_name_H-M   'P 1'
#
loop_
_entity.id
_entity.type
_entity.pdbx_description
1 polymer ?
#
loop_
_entity_poly.entity_id
_entity_poly.type
_entity_poly.pdbx_seq_one_letter_code
_entity_poly.pdbx_strand_id
1 'polypeptide(L)'
;MSSRIETEKKYYCVNNRELLEKIKMLNYKLISVGNEVDEYFTDINSEYIKKRTCLRIRKSNNNMEITFKGKSKDFSSSFTKLESNFKMNPQNYDNFVNLFSMLGYYSYTIVNKNRYTYQLKDNEYTYSIMVDNIEDLGGFVEFEIVCENKIVDEDVLRSKLNQFVSLFSSLNLEEAKLPYRDFVAIKKYNDILPSKSIKGIHINLDEFLKSYEKDFYCYYKLVMKKEFNTSLKWKEFKDDIYNSMINPDIECKFNTYFDNLSIQDGMFMVLFELLKQIKEMGLEIILSTNTNETFINSLVSKISKNIIDKIIYLNNNKSIYNELSKSGIDIKEYFNISKHNLKETNSLLLIIINNFGITKL
;
A
#
# COMPACT_ATOMS: atom_id res chain seq x y z
N MET A 1 1.12 -23.68 21.03
CA MET A 1 0.54 -22.53 20.32
C MET A 1 -0.86 -22.90 19.90
N SER A 2 -1.89 -22.22 20.41
CA SER A 2 -3.26 -22.44 19.98
C SER A 2 -3.48 -21.65 18.69
N SER A 3 -3.57 -22.32 17.55
CA SER A 3 -4.05 -21.69 16.33
C SER A 3 -5.55 -21.48 16.48
N ARG A 4 -6.00 -20.23 16.46
CA ARG A 4 -7.40 -19.86 16.42
C ARG A 4 -7.82 -19.64 14.98
N ILE A 5 -9.04 -20.04 14.65
CA ILE A 5 -9.64 -19.68 13.36
C ILE A 5 -10.57 -18.51 13.64
N GLU A 6 -10.30 -17.39 12.98
CA GLU A 6 -11.12 -16.19 13.03
C GLU A 6 -11.69 -15.88 11.64
N THR A 7 -12.91 -15.36 11.61
CA THR A 7 -13.55 -14.86 10.39
C THR A 7 -14.17 -13.51 10.69
N GLU A 8 -13.86 -12.50 9.87
CA GLU A 8 -14.23 -11.11 10.09
C GLU A 8 -14.83 -10.46 8.85
N LYS A 9 -15.70 -9.44 9.07
CA LYS A 9 -16.17 -8.49 8.07
C LYS A 9 -16.12 -7.08 8.61
N LYS A 10 -15.81 -6.11 7.76
CA LYS A 10 -15.67 -4.70 8.09
C LYS A 10 -16.66 -3.85 7.32
N TYR A 11 -17.13 -2.78 7.97
CA TYR A 11 -18.07 -1.83 7.40
C TYR A 11 -17.67 -0.41 7.76
N TYR A 12 -17.98 0.54 6.87
CA TYR A 12 -17.90 1.95 7.22
C TYR A 12 -18.99 2.30 8.23
N CYS A 13 -18.66 3.08 9.24
CA CYS A 13 -19.60 3.48 10.30
C CYS A 13 -19.40 4.96 10.66
N VAL A 14 -20.12 5.83 9.98
CA VAL A 14 -20.03 7.29 10.20
C VAL A 14 -20.78 7.71 11.47
N ASN A 15 -21.90 7.06 11.75
CA ASN A 15 -22.74 7.35 12.93
C ASN A 15 -22.81 6.15 13.88
N ASN A 16 -22.06 6.24 14.96
CA ASN A 16 -21.96 5.16 15.95
C ASN A 16 -23.19 5.05 16.87
N ARG A 17 -24.09 6.02 16.92
CA ARG A 17 -25.17 6.05 17.93
C ARG A 17 -26.14 4.88 17.79
N GLU A 18 -26.70 4.70 16.59
CA GLU A 18 -27.64 3.62 16.32
C GLU A 18 -26.98 2.24 16.44
N LEU A 19 -25.73 2.12 16.02
CA LEU A 19 -24.93 0.91 16.21
C LEU A 19 -24.78 0.56 17.70
N LEU A 20 -24.43 1.53 18.54
CA LEU A 20 -24.25 1.32 19.98
C LEU A 20 -25.57 0.98 20.69
N GLU A 21 -26.69 1.59 20.28
CA GLU A 21 -28.02 1.22 20.77
C GLU A 21 -28.36 -0.23 20.40
N LYS A 22 -28.09 -0.65 19.17
CA LYS A 22 -28.32 -2.02 18.70
C LYS A 22 -27.44 -3.03 19.43
N ILE A 23 -26.17 -2.73 19.66
CA ILE A 23 -25.21 -3.55 20.43
C ILE A 23 -25.75 -3.80 21.84
N LYS A 24 -26.25 -2.75 22.50
CA LYS A 24 -26.87 -2.85 23.84
C LYS A 24 -28.14 -3.70 23.84
N MET A 25 -29.03 -3.50 22.87
CA MET A 25 -30.25 -4.28 22.72
C MET A 25 -29.98 -5.77 22.54
N LEU A 26 -28.91 -6.13 21.90
CA LEU A 26 -28.47 -7.50 21.67
C LEU A 26 -27.61 -8.07 22.83
N ASN A 27 -27.48 -7.35 23.94
CA ASN A 27 -26.78 -7.75 25.17
C ASN A 27 -25.28 -8.02 25.00
N TYR A 28 -24.60 -7.41 24.00
CA TYR A 28 -23.13 -7.46 23.91
C TYR A 28 -22.51 -6.64 25.05
N LYS A 29 -21.51 -7.22 25.71
CA LYS A 29 -20.79 -6.58 26.80
C LYS A 29 -19.53 -5.87 26.30
N LEU A 30 -19.31 -4.65 26.76
CA LEU A 30 -18.06 -3.93 26.53
C LEU A 30 -16.93 -4.64 27.30
N ILE A 31 -15.93 -5.15 26.57
CA ILE A 31 -14.81 -5.92 27.12
C ILE A 31 -13.55 -5.05 27.23
N SER A 32 -13.29 -4.19 26.25
CA SER A 32 -12.13 -3.33 26.25
C SER A 32 -12.35 -2.02 25.52
N VAL A 33 -11.63 -1.00 25.95
CA VAL A 33 -11.48 0.30 25.29
C VAL A 33 -10.01 0.65 25.29
N GLY A 34 -9.48 1.06 24.17
CA GLY A 34 -8.08 1.47 24.09
C GLY A 34 -7.65 1.97 22.74
N ASN A 35 -6.46 2.56 22.76
CA ASN A 35 -5.74 2.90 21.54
C ASN A 35 -4.88 1.71 21.12
N GLU A 36 -4.91 1.39 19.83
CA GLU A 36 -4.06 0.38 19.20
C GLU A 36 -3.27 1.03 18.07
N VAL A 37 -1.95 0.82 18.10
CA VAL A 37 -1.04 1.22 17.04
C VAL A 37 -0.47 -0.04 16.41
N ASP A 38 -0.86 -0.31 15.19
CA ASP A 38 -0.44 -1.47 14.39
C ASP A 38 0.62 -1.02 13.38
N GLU A 39 1.85 -1.46 13.51
CA GLU A 39 2.91 -1.24 12.54
C GLU A 39 3.12 -2.50 11.69
N TYR A 40 3.02 -2.34 10.37
CA TYR A 40 3.07 -3.43 9.40
C TYR A 40 4.38 -3.46 8.64
N PHE A 41 4.95 -4.66 8.52
CA PHE A 41 6.26 -4.90 7.94
C PHE A 41 6.18 -5.76 6.68
N THR A 42 7.10 -5.50 5.74
CA THR A 42 7.34 -6.35 4.57
C THR A 42 8.84 -6.38 4.24
N ASP A 43 9.27 -7.31 3.42
CA ASP A 43 10.63 -7.38 2.88
C ASP A 43 10.81 -6.47 1.65
N ILE A 44 12.04 -6.36 1.15
CA ILE A 44 12.38 -5.49 0.02
C ILE A 44 11.63 -5.84 -1.27
N ASN A 45 11.22 -7.10 -1.43
CA ASN A 45 10.44 -7.58 -2.58
C ASN A 45 8.93 -7.44 -2.35
N SER A 46 8.52 -6.89 -1.20
CA SER A 46 7.11 -6.75 -0.79
C SER A 46 6.34 -8.08 -0.77
N GLU A 47 7.02 -9.19 -0.47
CA GLU A 47 6.43 -10.54 -0.51
C GLU A 47 5.24 -10.69 0.44
N TYR A 48 5.24 -10.03 1.61
CA TYR A 48 4.12 -10.07 2.53
C TYR A 48 2.86 -9.40 1.96
N ILE A 49 3.04 -8.32 1.18
CA ILE A 49 1.95 -7.65 0.47
C ILE A 49 1.48 -8.55 -0.67
N LYS A 50 2.41 -9.03 -1.51
CA LYS A 50 2.16 -9.88 -2.67
C LYS A 50 1.45 -11.19 -2.31
N LYS A 51 1.85 -11.84 -1.23
CA LYS A 51 1.24 -13.07 -0.72
C LYS A 51 -0.01 -12.83 0.13
N ARG A 52 -0.41 -11.58 0.36
CA ARG A 52 -1.52 -11.19 1.23
C ARG A 52 -1.38 -11.72 2.66
N THR A 53 -0.15 -11.87 3.12
CA THR A 53 0.18 -12.20 4.50
C THR A 53 0.31 -10.93 5.34
N CYS A 54 0.47 -11.07 6.64
CA CYS A 54 0.64 -9.94 7.55
C CYS A 54 1.73 -10.26 8.56
N LEU A 55 2.72 -9.37 8.65
CA LEU A 55 3.64 -9.29 9.78
C LEU A 55 3.43 -7.93 10.44
N ARG A 56 3.09 -7.93 11.73
CA ARG A 56 2.67 -6.73 12.45
C ARG A 56 3.23 -6.71 13.85
N ILE A 57 3.63 -5.53 14.33
CA ILE A 57 3.80 -5.22 15.75
C ILE A 57 2.60 -4.37 16.17
N ARG A 58 1.83 -4.84 17.15
CA ARG A 58 0.74 -4.10 17.78
C ARG A 58 1.16 -3.60 19.15
N LYS A 59 0.98 -2.31 19.39
CA LYS A 59 1.01 -1.69 20.71
C LYS A 59 -0.41 -1.39 21.14
N SER A 60 -0.80 -1.82 22.34
CA SER A 60 -2.10 -1.53 22.92
C SER A 60 -1.96 -1.32 24.42
N ASN A 61 -2.21 -0.10 24.89
CA ASN A 61 -1.98 0.28 26.29
C ASN A 61 -0.56 -0.13 26.76
N ASN A 62 -0.47 -1.05 27.73
CA ASN A 62 0.80 -1.56 28.27
C ASN A 62 1.23 -2.90 27.65
N ASN A 63 0.56 -3.36 26.60
CA ASN A 63 0.84 -4.63 25.94
C ASN A 63 1.47 -4.40 24.56
N MET A 64 2.33 -5.33 24.18
CA MET A 64 2.87 -5.40 22.83
C MET A 64 2.82 -6.82 22.31
N GLU A 65 2.52 -6.97 21.03
CA GLU A 65 2.37 -8.26 20.40
C GLU A 65 2.89 -8.24 18.96
N ILE A 66 3.69 -9.26 18.60
CA ILE A 66 4.01 -9.55 17.21
C ILE A 66 2.95 -10.53 16.69
N THR A 67 2.35 -10.20 15.57
CA THR A 67 1.36 -11.05 14.90
C THR A 67 1.86 -11.43 13.52
N PHE A 68 1.78 -12.71 13.19
CA PHE A 68 1.84 -13.19 11.83
C PHE A 68 0.49 -13.78 11.44
N LYS A 69 -0.09 -13.30 10.31
CA LYS A 69 -1.30 -13.89 9.70
C LYS A 69 -0.94 -14.47 8.35
N GLY A 70 -1.27 -15.75 8.14
CA GLY A 70 -1.06 -16.46 6.90
C GLY A 70 -1.93 -15.94 5.75
N LYS A 71 -1.75 -16.51 4.55
CA LYS A 71 -2.56 -16.17 3.38
C LYS A 71 -4.03 -16.55 3.60
N SER A 72 -4.97 -15.67 3.23
CA SER A 72 -6.38 -16.04 3.10
C SER A 72 -6.53 -17.06 1.97
N LYS A 73 -7.35 -18.07 2.16
CA LYS A 73 -7.59 -19.08 1.12
C LYS A 73 -8.43 -18.54 -0.03
N ASP A 74 -9.32 -17.58 0.23
CA ASP A 74 -10.26 -17.02 -0.76
C ASP A 74 -10.17 -15.51 -0.92
N PHE A 75 -10.59 -15.04 -2.11
CA PHE A 75 -10.78 -13.62 -2.46
C PHE A 75 -12.10 -13.03 -1.94
N SER A 76 -12.85 -13.77 -1.10
CA SER A 76 -14.11 -13.29 -0.53
C SER A 76 -13.85 -12.18 0.49
N SER A 77 -14.86 -11.36 0.72
CA SER A 77 -14.85 -10.27 1.71
C SER A 77 -14.70 -10.75 3.16
N SER A 78 -14.81 -12.06 3.40
CA SER A 78 -14.56 -12.70 4.71
C SER A 78 -13.12 -13.19 4.77
N PHE A 79 -12.38 -12.75 5.80
CA PHE A 79 -10.98 -13.11 5.98
C PHE A 79 -10.84 -14.22 7.02
N THR A 80 -10.66 -15.46 6.56
CA THR A 80 -10.29 -16.58 7.43
C THR A 80 -8.80 -16.84 7.32
N LYS A 81 -8.06 -16.68 8.41
CA LYS A 81 -6.58 -16.80 8.43
C LYS A 81 -6.08 -17.56 9.63
N LEU A 82 -5.01 -18.31 9.42
CA LEU A 82 -4.21 -18.83 10.52
C LEU A 82 -3.41 -17.68 11.14
N GLU A 83 -3.58 -17.45 12.41
CA GLU A 83 -2.90 -16.40 13.16
C GLU A 83 -1.96 -16.99 14.21
N SER A 84 -0.77 -16.40 14.30
CA SER A 84 0.22 -16.70 15.33
C SER A 84 0.61 -15.40 16.03
N ASN A 85 0.37 -15.35 17.34
CA ASN A 85 0.63 -14.19 18.17
C ASN A 85 1.73 -14.47 19.20
N PHE A 86 2.63 -13.53 19.37
CA PHE A 86 3.71 -13.56 20.34
C PHE A 86 3.69 -12.27 21.17
N LYS A 87 3.34 -12.42 22.47
CA LYS A 87 3.33 -11.29 23.41
C LYS A 87 4.74 -10.90 23.82
N MET A 88 5.01 -9.61 23.91
CA MET A 88 6.31 -9.05 24.19
C MET A 88 6.23 -7.94 25.26
N ASN A 89 7.38 -7.67 25.90
CA ASN A 89 7.52 -6.48 26.71
C ASN A 89 7.63 -5.23 25.79
N PRO A 90 6.81 -4.17 26.01
CA PRO A 90 6.87 -2.94 25.24
C PRO A 90 8.25 -2.27 25.19
N GLN A 91 9.09 -2.45 26.22
CA GLN A 91 10.46 -1.93 26.26
C GLN A 91 11.38 -2.53 25.19
N ASN A 92 11.02 -3.68 24.61
CA ASN A 92 11.80 -4.34 23.57
C ASN A 92 11.43 -3.92 22.14
N TYR A 93 10.55 -2.93 21.98
CA TYR A 93 10.07 -2.51 20.67
C TYR A 93 11.21 -2.17 19.71
N ASP A 94 12.10 -1.26 20.09
CA ASP A 94 13.20 -0.82 19.23
C ASP A 94 14.14 -1.98 18.87
N ASN A 95 14.36 -2.92 19.80
CA ASN A 95 15.17 -4.11 19.53
C ASN A 95 14.53 -5.00 18.46
N PHE A 96 13.20 -5.17 18.46
CA PHE A 96 12.51 -5.98 17.46
C PHE A 96 12.42 -5.27 16.10
N VAL A 97 12.21 -3.95 16.09
CA VAL A 97 12.27 -3.17 14.85
C VAL A 97 13.66 -3.24 14.22
N ASN A 98 14.72 -3.12 15.05
CA ASN A 98 16.09 -3.28 14.59
C ASN A 98 16.37 -4.69 14.08
N LEU A 99 15.89 -5.72 14.77
CA LEU A 99 15.99 -7.11 14.32
C LEU A 99 15.31 -7.30 12.97
N PHE A 100 14.10 -6.80 12.79
CA PHE A 100 13.38 -6.87 11.52
C PHE A 100 14.14 -6.14 10.41
N SER A 101 14.72 -4.97 10.71
CA SER A 101 15.57 -4.24 9.76
C SER A 101 16.80 -5.05 9.36
N MET A 102 17.49 -5.69 10.30
CA MET A 102 18.65 -6.55 10.03
C MET A 102 18.28 -7.79 9.21
N LEU A 103 17.05 -8.30 9.35
CA LEU A 103 16.50 -9.40 8.56
C LEU A 103 15.98 -8.95 7.18
N GLY A 104 16.11 -7.66 6.84
CA GLY A 104 15.68 -7.10 5.56
C GLY A 104 14.20 -6.70 5.50
N TYR A 105 13.50 -6.67 6.64
CA TYR A 105 12.13 -6.16 6.71
C TYR A 105 12.11 -4.66 7.00
N TYR A 106 11.06 -3.97 6.52
CA TYR A 106 10.84 -2.56 6.79
C TYR A 106 9.37 -2.27 7.07
N SER A 107 9.13 -1.23 7.86
CA SER A 107 7.79 -0.71 8.11
C SER A 107 7.25 -0.01 6.87
N TYR A 108 6.09 -0.42 6.36
CA TYR A 108 5.48 0.22 5.19
C TYR A 108 4.22 1.02 5.51
N THR A 109 3.52 0.69 6.59
CA THR A 109 2.37 1.46 7.04
C THR A 109 2.11 1.29 8.53
N ILE A 110 1.55 2.32 9.15
CA ILE A 110 1.16 2.34 10.56
C ILE A 110 -0.32 2.70 10.64
N VAL A 111 -1.12 1.89 11.32
CA VAL A 111 -2.54 2.12 11.57
C VAL A 111 -2.72 2.49 13.03
N ASN A 112 -3.15 3.72 13.30
CA ASN A 112 -3.50 4.20 14.63
C ASN A 112 -5.03 4.24 14.75
N LYS A 113 -5.58 3.56 15.75
CA LYS A 113 -7.03 3.48 15.96
C LYS A 113 -7.41 3.48 17.43
N ASN A 114 -8.54 4.09 17.72
CA ASN A 114 -9.23 3.93 18.99
C ASN A 114 -10.31 2.87 18.82
N ARG A 115 -10.26 1.80 19.62
CA ARG A 115 -11.12 0.62 19.51
C ARG A 115 -11.97 0.43 20.76
N TYR A 116 -13.26 0.19 20.55
CA TYR A 116 -14.19 -0.31 21.56
C TYR A 116 -14.59 -1.73 21.17
N THR A 117 -14.30 -2.71 22.02
CA THR A 117 -14.58 -4.12 21.76
C THR A 117 -15.75 -4.59 22.59
N TYR A 118 -16.80 -5.06 21.94
CA TYR A 118 -17.99 -5.67 22.56
C TYR A 118 -17.98 -7.15 22.24
N GLN A 119 -18.35 -7.98 23.20
CA GLN A 119 -18.40 -9.44 23.02
C GLN A 119 -19.67 -10.07 23.56
N LEU A 120 -20.09 -11.14 22.89
CA LEU A 120 -21.05 -12.11 23.33
C LEU A 120 -20.45 -13.50 23.11
N LYS A 121 -20.53 -14.37 24.13
CA LYS A 121 -20.05 -15.76 24.03
C LYS A 121 -21.22 -16.72 24.12
N ASP A 122 -21.24 -17.73 23.27
CA ASP A 122 -21.97 -18.95 23.47
C ASP A 122 -21.00 -20.11 23.81
N ASN A 123 -21.47 -21.35 23.76
CA ASN A 123 -20.66 -22.52 24.15
C ASN A 123 -19.53 -22.82 23.15
N GLU A 124 -19.60 -22.37 21.91
CA GLU A 124 -18.70 -22.73 20.82
C GLU A 124 -17.98 -21.54 20.21
N TYR A 125 -18.66 -20.36 20.21
CA TYR A 125 -18.19 -19.19 19.49
C TYR A 125 -18.09 -17.96 20.37
N THR A 126 -17.11 -17.13 20.07
CA THR A 126 -17.04 -15.76 20.57
C THR A 126 -17.36 -14.80 19.42
N TYR A 127 -18.45 -14.03 19.60
CA TYR A 127 -18.87 -12.98 18.67
C TYR A 127 -18.35 -11.64 19.17
N SER A 128 -17.51 -10.98 18.36
CA SER A 128 -16.94 -9.69 18.70
C SER A 128 -17.44 -8.62 17.75
N ILE A 129 -17.71 -7.43 18.29
CA ILE A 129 -18.01 -6.21 17.54
C ILE A 129 -16.97 -5.19 17.95
N MET A 130 -16.08 -4.81 17.03
CA MET A 130 -15.10 -3.77 17.25
C MET A 130 -15.57 -2.49 16.57
N VAL A 131 -15.80 -1.44 17.37
CA VAL A 131 -16.10 -0.10 16.87
C VAL A 131 -14.80 0.69 16.87
N ASP A 132 -14.30 0.99 15.68
CA ASP A 132 -13.00 1.60 15.44
C ASP A 132 -13.15 3.03 14.96
N ASN A 133 -12.34 3.92 15.49
CA ASN A 133 -12.06 5.21 14.87
C ASN A 133 -10.58 5.26 14.49
N ILE A 134 -10.33 5.23 13.19
CA ILE A 134 -8.97 5.18 12.62
C ILE A 134 -8.54 6.59 12.26
N GLU A 135 -7.34 6.96 12.71
CA GLU A 135 -6.75 8.24 12.40
C GLU A 135 -6.77 8.49 10.88
N ASP A 136 -7.23 9.68 10.48
CA ASP A 136 -7.38 10.12 9.10
C ASP A 136 -8.40 9.36 8.22
N LEU A 137 -8.96 8.23 8.65
CA LEU A 137 -9.95 7.46 7.87
C LEU A 137 -11.37 7.58 8.43
N GLY A 138 -11.52 7.82 9.76
CA GLY A 138 -12.83 7.90 10.40
C GLY A 138 -13.33 6.58 10.99
N GLY A 139 -14.64 6.46 11.08
CA GLY A 139 -15.31 5.38 11.81
C GLY A 139 -15.54 4.10 11.00
N PHE A 140 -15.30 2.98 11.65
CA PHE A 140 -15.54 1.63 11.11
C PHE A 140 -16.16 0.73 12.18
N VAL A 141 -16.80 -0.34 11.73
CA VAL A 141 -17.18 -1.47 12.59
C VAL A 141 -16.68 -2.78 11.99
N GLU A 142 -16.12 -3.63 12.83
CA GLU A 142 -15.65 -4.95 12.48
C GLU A 142 -16.43 -5.99 13.25
N PHE A 143 -17.02 -6.95 12.53
CA PHE A 143 -17.72 -8.10 13.08
C PHE A 143 -16.82 -9.32 12.94
N GLU A 144 -16.55 -9.99 14.04
CA GLU A 144 -15.64 -11.14 14.09
C GLU A 144 -16.28 -12.31 14.82
N ILE A 145 -16.07 -13.51 14.31
CA ILE A 145 -16.34 -14.76 15.02
C ILE A 145 -15.05 -15.53 15.20
N VAL A 146 -14.81 -15.92 16.44
CA VAL A 146 -13.69 -16.80 16.79
C VAL A 146 -14.25 -18.13 17.27
N CYS A 147 -13.75 -19.23 16.70
CA CYS A 147 -14.01 -20.58 17.14
C CYS A 147 -12.77 -21.13 17.87
N GLU A 148 -12.96 -21.69 19.06
CA GLU A 148 -11.90 -22.31 19.82
C GLU A 148 -11.62 -23.76 19.38
N ASN A 149 -12.54 -24.40 18.65
CA ASN A 149 -12.41 -25.75 18.12
C ASN A 149 -11.73 -25.74 16.75
N LYS A 150 -10.62 -26.51 16.64
CA LYS A 150 -9.75 -26.57 15.44
C LYS A 150 -10.36 -27.28 14.21
N ILE A 151 -11.57 -27.82 14.29
CA ILE A 151 -12.19 -28.67 13.26
C ILE A 151 -13.52 -28.05 12.79
N VAL A 152 -13.56 -26.75 12.58
CA VAL A 152 -14.77 -26.11 12.03
C VAL A 152 -14.54 -25.83 10.56
N ASP A 153 -15.54 -26.22 9.74
CA ASP A 153 -15.60 -25.90 8.33
C ASP A 153 -15.68 -24.38 8.13
N GLU A 154 -14.82 -23.84 7.26
CA GLU A 154 -14.77 -22.41 6.95
C GLU A 154 -16.11 -21.90 6.42
N ASP A 155 -16.86 -22.70 5.66
CA ASP A 155 -18.16 -22.32 5.13
C ASP A 155 -19.22 -22.19 6.23
N VAL A 156 -19.12 -23.01 7.27
CA VAL A 156 -19.98 -22.90 8.47
C VAL A 156 -19.70 -21.60 9.21
N LEU A 157 -18.40 -21.26 9.42
CA LEU A 157 -18.03 -19.99 10.06
C LEU A 157 -18.47 -18.79 9.24
N ARG A 158 -18.34 -18.84 7.93
CA ARG A 158 -18.77 -17.78 7.01
C ARG A 158 -20.28 -17.60 7.05
N SER A 159 -21.02 -18.70 7.04
CA SER A 159 -22.50 -18.66 7.17
C SER A 159 -22.93 -18.04 8.49
N LYS A 160 -22.29 -18.42 9.60
CA LYS A 160 -22.54 -17.84 10.93
C LYS A 160 -22.20 -16.35 10.98
N LEU A 161 -21.07 -15.92 10.38
CA LEU A 161 -20.71 -14.52 10.29
C LEU A 161 -21.78 -13.71 9.51
N ASN A 162 -22.28 -14.25 8.39
CA ASN A 162 -23.36 -13.61 7.63
C ASN A 162 -24.65 -13.49 8.45
N GLN A 163 -25.02 -14.52 9.19
CA GLN A 163 -26.17 -14.47 10.13
C GLN A 163 -25.94 -13.44 11.23
N PHE A 164 -24.74 -13.39 11.81
CA PHE A 164 -24.38 -12.40 12.82
C PHE A 164 -24.51 -10.97 12.28
N VAL A 165 -23.91 -10.68 11.12
CA VAL A 165 -24.00 -9.37 10.48
C VAL A 165 -25.43 -9.00 10.11
N SER A 166 -26.28 -9.96 9.71
CA SER A 166 -27.67 -9.71 9.35
C SER A 166 -28.50 -9.12 10.48
N LEU A 167 -28.12 -9.33 11.76
CA LEU A 167 -28.75 -8.69 12.91
C LEU A 167 -28.64 -7.16 12.88
N PHE A 168 -27.68 -6.63 12.10
CA PHE A 168 -27.39 -5.19 11.96
C PHE A 168 -27.84 -4.64 10.59
N SER A 169 -28.58 -5.39 9.78
CA SER A 169 -29.01 -5.00 8.43
C SER A 169 -29.82 -3.70 8.40
N SER A 170 -30.55 -3.39 9.47
CA SER A 170 -31.31 -2.12 9.59
C SER A 170 -30.45 -0.87 9.58
N LEU A 171 -29.15 -0.99 9.82
CA LEU A 171 -28.22 0.13 9.86
C LEU A 171 -27.67 0.51 8.47
N ASN A 172 -27.98 -0.27 7.42
CA ASN A 172 -27.51 -0.04 6.04
C ASN A 172 -26.00 0.25 5.94
N LEU A 173 -25.19 -0.52 6.66
CA LEU A 173 -23.73 -0.35 6.67
C LEU A 173 -23.14 -0.73 5.32
N GLU A 174 -22.26 0.13 4.77
CA GLU A 174 -21.51 -0.15 3.54
C GLU A 174 -20.27 -0.98 3.88
N GLU A 175 -20.08 -2.11 3.20
CA GLU A 175 -18.95 -3.02 3.46
C GLU A 175 -17.63 -2.40 3.04
N ALA A 176 -16.66 -2.38 3.97
CA ALA A 176 -15.29 -1.94 3.75
C ALA A 176 -14.41 -3.15 3.37
N LYS A 177 -14.24 -3.37 2.07
CA LYS A 177 -13.60 -4.57 1.53
C LYS A 177 -12.07 -4.62 1.73
N LEU A 178 -11.42 -3.50 2.02
CA LEU A 178 -9.98 -3.43 2.20
C LEU A 178 -9.56 -3.63 3.66
N PRO A 179 -8.41 -4.28 3.93
CA PRO A 179 -7.77 -4.22 5.24
C PRO A 179 -7.41 -2.77 5.64
N TYR A 180 -7.48 -2.42 6.91
CA TYR A 180 -7.14 -1.07 7.39
C TYR A 180 -5.74 -0.61 6.95
N ARG A 181 -4.76 -1.52 6.98
CA ARG A 181 -3.40 -1.23 6.52
C ARG A 181 -3.36 -0.74 5.07
N ASP A 182 -4.19 -1.34 4.20
CA ASP A 182 -4.23 -1.00 2.79
C ASP A 182 -4.95 0.34 2.58
N PHE A 183 -6.04 0.63 3.32
CA PHE A 183 -6.67 1.95 3.34
C PHE A 183 -5.71 3.05 3.76
N VAL A 184 -5.00 2.84 4.90
CA VAL A 184 -4.05 3.84 5.42
C VAL A 184 -2.90 4.04 4.44
N ALA A 185 -2.35 2.94 3.87
CA ALA A 185 -1.28 3.04 2.88
C ALA A 185 -1.75 3.80 1.63
N ILE A 186 -2.91 3.45 1.07
CA ILE A 186 -3.47 4.16 -0.09
C ILE A 186 -3.67 5.63 0.23
N LYS A 187 -4.24 5.97 1.39
CA LYS A 187 -4.47 7.37 1.78
C LYS A 187 -3.18 8.12 2.03
N LYS A 188 -2.23 7.51 2.74
CA LYS A 188 -0.91 8.10 2.98
C LYS A 188 -0.20 8.48 1.68
N TYR A 189 -0.39 7.64 0.66
CA TYR A 189 0.29 7.76 -0.61
C TYR A 189 -0.52 8.46 -1.71
N ASN A 190 -1.78 8.78 -1.44
CA ASN A 190 -2.61 9.52 -2.37
C ASN A 190 -3.18 10.76 -1.68
N ASP A 191 -2.76 11.93 -2.13
CA ASP A 191 -3.31 13.21 -1.65
C ASP A 191 -4.81 13.31 -1.99
N ILE A 192 -5.24 12.66 -3.06
CA ILE A 192 -6.63 12.60 -3.52
C ILE A 192 -7.00 11.12 -3.69
N LEU A 193 -7.94 10.64 -2.89
CA LEU A 193 -8.49 9.30 -3.09
C LEU A 193 -9.29 9.26 -4.39
N PRO A 194 -9.11 8.21 -5.20
CA PRO A 194 -9.87 8.06 -6.43
C PRO A 194 -11.37 7.95 -6.14
N SER A 195 -12.17 8.45 -7.06
CA SER A 195 -13.63 8.29 -7.03
C SER A 195 -14.03 6.83 -7.29
N LYS A 196 -15.34 6.54 -7.26
CA LYS A 196 -15.86 5.16 -7.48
C LYS A 196 -15.47 4.54 -8.83
N SER A 197 -15.16 5.34 -9.85
CA SER A 197 -14.75 4.86 -11.18
C SER A 197 -13.25 5.09 -11.39
N ILE A 198 -12.45 4.08 -11.07
CA ILE A 198 -11.00 4.12 -11.28
C ILE A 198 -10.69 3.81 -12.73
N LYS A 199 -10.03 4.71 -13.42
CA LYS A 199 -9.53 4.54 -14.79
C LYS A 199 -8.10 4.03 -14.82
N GLY A 200 -7.26 4.44 -13.86
CA GLY A 200 -5.86 4.06 -13.92
C GLY A 200 -5.02 4.51 -12.74
N ILE A 201 -3.72 4.55 -12.99
CA ILE A 201 -2.72 5.05 -12.05
C ILE A 201 -1.95 6.19 -12.70
N HIS A 202 -1.56 7.16 -11.87
CA HIS A 202 -0.64 8.23 -12.23
C HIS A 202 0.60 8.15 -11.35
N ILE A 203 1.79 8.16 -11.95
CA ILE A 203 3.07 8.05 -11.28
C ILE A 203 3.94 9.25 -11.65
N ASN A 204 4.41 9.99 -10.63
CA ASN A 204 5.46 10.98 -10.83
C ASN A 204 6.83 10.29 -10.71
N LEU A 205 7.62 10.35 -11.76
CA LEU A 205 8.93 9.72 -11.83
C LEU A 205 10.03 10.47 -11.07
N ASP A 206 9.84 11.75 -10.78
CA ASP A 206 10.92 12.60 -10.24
C ASP A 206 11.44 12.10 -8.90
N GLU A 207 10.57 11.56 -8.03
CA GLU A 207 11.00 11.04 -6.72
C GLU A 207 11.82 9.74 -6.84
N PHE A 208 11.53 8.88 -7.83
CA PHE A 208 12.40 7.71 -8.07
C PHE A 208 13.75 8.15 -8.59
N LEU A 209 13.75 9.07 -9.55
CA LEU A 209 14.97 9.55 -10.19
C LEU A 209 15.89 10.23 -9.19
N LYS A 210 15.34 10.94 -8.21
CA LYS A 210 16.13 11.52 -7.10
C LYS A 210 16.92 10.47 -6.31
N SER A 211 16.39 9.29 -6.13
CA SER A 211 17.07 8.20 -5.41
C SER A 211 18.35 7.77 -6.12
N TYR A 212 18.42 7.93 -7.44
CA TYR A 212 19.53 7.53 -8.28
C TYR A 212 20.37 8.71 -8.80
N GLU A 213 20.00 9.96 -8.47
CA GLU A 213 20.71 11.16 -8.97
C GLU A 213 22.21 11.13 -8.69
N LYS A 214 22.64 10.64 -7.51
CA LYS A 214 24.05 10.57 -7.14
C LYS A 214 24.82 9.57 -7.99
N ASP A 215 24.21 8.42 -8.25
CA ASP A 215 24.83 7.36 -9.04
C ASP A 215 24.92 7.78 -10.51
N PHE A 216 23.85 8.42 -11.02
CA PHE A 216 23.86 9.04 -12.35
C PHE A 216 24.92 10.12 -12.48
N TYR A 217 25.06 10.99 -11.49
CA TYR A 217 26.10 12.00 -11.48
C TYR A 217 27.50 11.40 -11.50
N CYS A 218 27.75 10.41 -10.66
CA CYS A 218 29.06 9.75 -10.64
C CYS A 218 29.40 9.14 -12.00
N TYR A 219 28.46 8.45 -12.62
CA TYR A 219 28.66 7.87 -13.94
C TYR A 219 28.81 8.92 -15.03
N TYR A 220 27.91 9.91 -15.06
CA TYR A 220 27.96 11.01 -16.03
C TYR A 220 29.26 11.78 -15.94
N LYS A 221 29.74 12.05 -14.73
CA LYS A 221 31.06 12.66 -14.49
C LYS A 221 32.21 11.80 -15.02
N LEU A 222 32.15 10.48 -14.86
CA LEU A 222 33.17 9.57 -15.42
C LEU A 222 33.17 9.60 -16.95
N VAL A 223 32.00 9.58 -17.58
CA VAL A 223 31.85 9.68 -19.03
C VAL A 223 32.42 11.01 -19.53
N MET A 224 32.03 12.13 -18.92
CA MET A 224 32.50 13.45 -19.30
C MET A 224 34.02 13.58 -19.18
N LYS A 225 34.61 13.06 -18.11
CA LYS A 225 36.06 13.06 -17.94
C LYS A 225 36.78 12.17 -18.95
N LYS A 226 36.26 10.97 -19.20
CA LYS A 226 36.91 9.95 -20.04
C LYS A 226 36.80 10.24 -21.52
N GLU A 227 35.62 10.70 -21.97
CA GLU A 227 35.32 10.85 -23.39
C GLU A 227 35.52 12.31 -23.88
N PHE A 228 35.31 13.30 -23.00
CA PHE A 228 35.32 14.71 -23.36
C PHE A 228 36.37 15.52 -22.62
N ASN A 229 37.18 14.89 -21.75
CA ASN A 229 38.21 15.52 -20.92
C ASN A 229 37.72 16.76 -20.14
N THR A 230 36.47 16.76 -19.73
CA THR A 230 35.82 17.86 -19.01
C THR A 230 35.53 17.47 -17.56
N SER A 231 35.65 18.47 -16.66
CA SER A 231 35.28 18.33 -15.25
C SER A 231 33.88 18.89 -15.07
N LEU A 232 32.91 18.01 -14.75
CA LEU A 232 31.50 18.36 -14.57
C LEU A 232 31.18 18.57 -13.09
N LYS A 233 30.54 19.69 -12.76
CA LYS A 233 30.01 19.98 -11.41
C LYS A 233 28.57 19.47 -11.26
N TRP A 234 28.15 19.26 -10.01
CA TRP A 234 26.79 18.80 -9.71
C TRP A 234 25.68 19.70 -10.28
N LYS A 235 25.89 21.02 -10.26
CA LYS A 235 24.93 21.98 -10.82
C LYS A 235 24.81 21.82 -12.34
N GLU A 236 25.94 21.70 -13.03
CA GLU A 236 25.96 21.51 -14.48
C GLU A 236 25.30 20.19 -14.89
N PHE A 237 25.53 19.11 -14.12
CA PHE A 237 24.84 17.85 -14.31
C PHE A 237 23.30 18.01 -14.19
N LYS A 238 22.82 18.73 -13.15
CA LYS A 238 21.38 18.98 -13.00
C LYS A 238 20.84 19.82 -14.14
N ASP A 239 21.53 20.84 -14.54
CA ASP A 239 21.14 21.69 -15.66
C ASP A 239 21.05 20.85 -16.95
N ASP A 240 22.01 19.97 -17.22
CA ASP A 240 22.02 19.09 -18.38
C ASP A 240 20.87 18.06 -18.35
N ILE A 241 20.61 17.44 -17.21
CA ILE A 241 19.54 16.41 -17.08
C ILE A 241 18.13 17.02 -17.10
N TYR A 242 17.94 18.17 -16.45
CA TYR A 242 16.58 18.73 -16.27
C TYR A 242 16.23 19.85 -17.24
N ASN A 243 17.21 20.59 -17.80
CA ASN A 243 16.95 21.79 -18.60
C ASN A 243 17.58 21.80 -19.99
N SER A 244 18.50 20.89 -20.30
CA SER A 244 19.27 20.95 -21.55
C SER A 244 19.01 19.76 -22.46
N MET A 245 19.17 19.95 -23.78
CA MET A 245 19.37 18.86 -24.71
C MET A 245 20.71 18.20 -24.41
N ILE A 246 20.69 16.97 -23.94
CA ILE A 246 21.90 16.17 -23.78
C ILE A 246 22.49 15.93 -25.18
N ASN A 247 23.82 16.12 -25.32
CA ASN A 247 24.51 15.77 -26.56
C ASN A 247 24.22 14.28 -26.89
N PRO A 248 23.83 13.94 -28.14
CA PRO A 248 23.50 12.58 -28.54
C PRO A 248 24.54 11.52 -28.21
N ASP A 249 25.84 11.88 -28.25
CA ASP A 249 26.94 10.96 -27.90
C ASP A 249 26.96 10.65 -26.38
N ILE A 250 26.67 11.65 -25.57
CA ILE A 250 26.53 11.50 -24.12
C ILE A 250 25.28 10.68 -23.78
N GLU A 251 24.20 10.93 -24.51
CA GLU A 251 22.95 10.21 -24.40
C GLU A 251 23.13 8.71 -24.66
N CYS A 252 23.79 8.35 -25.74
CA CYS A 252 24.07 6.94 -26.08
C CYS A 252 24.83 6.22 -24.94
N LYS A 253 25.83 6.87 -24.36
CA LYS A 253 26.62 6.33 -23.26
C LYS A 253 25.86 6.24 -21.95
N PHE A 254 24.99 7.21 -21.70
CA PHE A 254 24.11 7.22 -20.55
C PHE A 254 23.03 6.12 -20.65
N ASN A 255 22.51 5.87 -21.85
CA ASN A 255 21.60 4.77 -22.13
C ASN A 255 22.24 3.41 -21.85
N THR A 256 23.48 3.22 -22.20
CA THR A 256 24.25 2.00 -21.89
C THR A 256 24.39 1.81 -20.37
N TYR A 257 24.56 2.89 -19.62
CA TYR A 257 24.56 2.82 -18.15
C TYR A 257 23.19 2.42 -17.60
N PHE A 258 22.12 3.00 -18.11
CA PHE A 258 20.76 2.63 -17.72
C PHE A 258 20.45 1.17 -18.04
N ASP A 259 20.93 0.65 -19.17
CA ASP A 259 20.79 -0.76 -19.50
C ASP A 259 21.41 -1.65 -18.43
N ASN A 260 22.59 -1.30 -17.98
CA ASN A 260 23.29 -2.04 -16.93
C ASN A 260 22.63 -1.87 -15.55
N LEU A 261 22.15 -0.67 -15.22
CA LEU A 261 21.48 -0.41 -13.95
C LEU A 261 20.14 -1.14 -13.85
N SER A 262 19.32 -1.09 -14.90
CA SER A 262 18.01 -1.76 -14.94
C SER A 262 18.13 -3.28 -14.85
N ILE A 263 19.22 -3.86 -15.35
CA ILE A 263 19.51 -5.30 -15.23
C ILE A 263 19.98 -5.64 -13.80
N GLN A 264 20.69 -4.74 -13.13
CA GLN A 264 21.26 -4.98 -11.80
C GLN A 264 20.31 -4.60 -10.65
N ASP A 265 19.37 -3.67 -10.87
CA ASP A 265 18.45 -3.22 -9.83
C ASP A 265 17.13 -3.97 -9.89
N GLY A 266 17.00 -4.99 -9.02
CA GLY A 266 15.78 -5.80 -8.92
C GLY A 266 14.50 -4.98 -8.62
N MET A 267 14.61 -3.79 -8.02
CA MET A 267 13.44 -2.95 -7.73
C MET A 267 12.83 -2.34 -9.00
N PHE A 268 13.63 -1.97 -9.99
CA PHE A 268 13.12 -1.53 -11.29
C PHE A 268 12.44 -2.65 -12.06
N MET A 269 13.00 -3.86 -12.01
CA MET A 269 12.37 -5.03 -12.63
C MET A 269 11.01 -5.33 -11.98
N VAL A 270 10.93 -5.22 -10.66
CA VAL A 270 9.66 -5.37 -9.94
C VAL A 270 8.65 -4.31 -10.38
N LEU A 271 9.07 -3.04 -10.49
CA LEU A 271 8.19 -1.97 -10.99
C LEU A 271 7.61 -2.32 -12.37
N PHE A 272 8.42 -2.76 -13.31
CA PHE A 272 7.98 -3.07 -14.66
C PHE A 272 6.98 -4.23 -14.69
N GLU A 273 7.22 -5.27 -13.93
CA GLU A 273 6.29 -6.39 -13.80
C GLU A 273 4.95 -5.97 -13.16
N LEU A 274 4.99 -5.08 -12.19
CA LEU A 274 3.78 -4.54 -11.56
C LEU A 274 2.98 -3.64 -12.52
N LEU A 275 3.65 -2.78 -13.28
CA LEU A 275 3.00 -1.95 -14.31
C LEU A 275 2.34 -2.81 -15.39
N LYS A 276 3.00 -3.89 -15.81
CA LYS A 276 2.42 -4.86 -16.75
C LYS A 276 1.14 -5.48 -16.20
N GLN A 277 1.17 -5.97 -14.96
CA GLN A 277 -0.02 -6.54 -14.31
C GLN A 277 -1.16 -5.51 -14.22
N ILE A 278 -0.87 -4.27 -13.87
CA ILE A 278 -1.86 -3.18 -13.83
C ILE A 278 -2.48 -2.94 -15.22
N LYS A 279 -1.65 -2.98 -16.26
CA LYS A 279 -2.14 -2.84 -17.65
C LYS A 279 -3.02 -4.02 -18.05
N GLU A 280 -2.67 -5.25 -17.68
CA GLU A 280 -3.47 -6.45 -17.92
C GLU A 280 -4.83 -6.41 -17.19
N MET A 281 -4.92 -5.67 -16.08
CA MET A 281 -6.19 -5.39 -15.39
C MET A 281 -7.08 -4.36 -16.09
N GLY A 282 -6.64 -3.82 -17.24
CA GLY A 282 -7.36 -2.83 -18.05
C GLY A 282 -7.27 -1.41 -17.49
N LEU A 283 -6.29 -1.10 -16.63
CA LEU A 283 -6.05 0.24 -16.11
C LEU A 283 -5.09 1.02 -17.01
N GLU A 284 -5.32 2.32 -17.11
CA GLU A 284 -4.41 3.24 -17.77
C GLU A 284 -3.20 3.56 -16.87
N ILE A 285 -2.03 3.72 -17.49
CA ILE A 285 -0.79 4.12 -16.82
C ILE A 285 -0.31 5.44 -17.37
N ILE A 286 -0.31 6.46 -16.50
CA ILE A 286 0.11 7.81 -16.82
C ILE A 286 1.36 8.12 -16.02
N LEU A 287 2.40 8.57 -16.69
CA LEU A 287 3.62 9.04 -16.05
C LEU A 287 3.70 10.58 -16.13
N SER A 288 4.27 11.21 -15.11
CA SER A 288 4.63 12.62 -15.19
C SER A 288 6.05 12.85 -14.68
N THR A 289 6.72 13.88 -15.20
CA THR A 289 8.09 14.20 -14.84
C THR A 289 8.47 15.62 -15.24
N ASN A 290 9.40 16.22 -14.49
CA ASN A 290 10.12 17.43 -14.87
C ASN A 290 11.43 17.13 -15.63
N THR A 291 11.76 15.85 -15.78
CA THR A 291 13.04 15.41 -16.38
C THR A 291 12.97 15.52 -17.90
N ASN A 292 14.13 15.68 -18.53
CA ASN A 292 14.28 15.82 -19.98
C ASN A 292 13.59 14.66 -20.73
N GLU A 293 12.90 15.01 -21.82
CA GLU A 293 12.14 14.08 -22.64
C GLU A 293 12.98 12.93 -23.18
N THR A 294 14.18 13.24 -23.69
CA THR A 294 15.09 12.26 -24.26
C THR A 294 15.49 11.18 -23.24
N PHE A 295 15.80 11.61 -22.02
CA PHE A 295 16.14 10.71 -20.92
C PHE A 295 14.95 9.81 -20.53
N ILE A 296 13.77 10.36 -20.42
CA ILE A 296 12.55 9.60 -20.08
C ILE A 296 12.18 8.64 -21.19
N ASN A 297 12.27 9.04 -22.45
CA ASN A 297 12.01 8.17 -23.59
C ASN A 297 12.97 6.96 -23.62
N SER A 298 14.23 7.16 -23.25
CA SER A 298 15.19 6.07 -23.09
C SER A 298 14.80 5.11 -21.96
N LEU A 299 14.40 5.62 -20.79
CA LEU A 299 13.93 4.81 -19.68
C LEU A 299 12.66 4.03 -20.07
N VAL A 300 11.70 4.69 -20.69
CA VAL A 300 10.41 4.11 -21.08
C VAL A 300 10.53 3.13 -22.24
N SER A 301 11.50 3.32 -23.15
CA SER A 301 11.72 2.38 -24.25
C SER A 301 12.07 0.96 -23.79
N LYS A 302 12.53 0.83 -22.57
CA LYS A 302 12.86 -0.44 -21.89
C LYS A 302 11.67 -1.06 -21.19
N ILE A 303 10.71 -0.22 -20.79
CA ILE A 303 9.37 -0.64 -20.42
C ILE A 303 8.65 -0.93 -21.75
N SER A 304 8.10 -2.11 -21.95
CA SER A 304 7.40 -2.45 -23.19
C SER A 304 6.54 -1.26 -23.69
N LYS A 305 6.71 -0.86 -24.94
CA LYS A 305 6.11 0.35 -25.54
C LYS A 305 4.58 0.47 -25.37
N ASN A 306 3.90 -0.63 -25.03
CA ASN A 306 2.44 -0.68 -24.92
C ASN A 306 1.93 -0.62 -23.48
N ILE A 307 2.79 -0.48 -22.47
CA ILE A 307 2.38 -0.46 -21.06
C ILE A 307 1.96 0.94 -20.65
N ILE A 308 2.67 1.97 -21.09
CA ILE A 308 2.44 3.37 -20.69
C ILE A 308 1.53 4.03 -21.72
N ASP A 309 0.40 4.56 -21.25
CA ASP A 309 -0.59 5.20 -22.11
C ASP A 309 -0.23 6.66 -22.40
N LYS A 310 0.36 7.36 -21.42
CA LYS A 310 0.71 8.77 -21.57
C LYS A 310 1.87 9.19 -20.70
N ILE A 311 2.73 10.06 -21.24
CA ILE A 311 3.78 10.75 -20.49
C ILE A 311 3.49 12.25 -20.54
N ILE A 312 3.55 12.92 -19.37
CA ILE A 312 3.30 14.33 -19.21
C ILE A 312 4.57 14.99 -18.70
N TYR A 313 5.14 15.85 -19.53
CA TYR A 313 6.29 16.65 -19.15
C TYR A 313 5.83 17.90 -18.41
N LEU A 314 6.29 18.05 -17.16
CA LEU A 314 5.87 19.12 -16.27
C LEU A 314 6.75 20.35 -16.48
N ASN A 315 6.17 21.52 -16.37
CA ASN A 315 6.92 22.77 -16.30
C ASN A 315 7.23 23.10 -14.82
N ASN A 316 8.48 23.28 -14.49
CA ASN A 316 9.02 23.45 -13.13
C ASN A 316 8.29 24.46 -12.20
N ASN A 317 7.39 25.30 -12.72
CA ASN A 317 6.68 26.32 -11.96
C ASN A 317 5.17 26.10 -11.83
N LYS A 318 4.63 24.94 -12.22
CA LYS A 318 3.18 24.69 -12.20
C LYS A 318 2.81 23.48 -11.36
N SER A 319 1.65 23.55 -10.71
CA SER A 319 1.09 22.41 -9.99
C SER A 319 0.89 21.22 -10.94
N ILE A 320 1.36 20.05 -10.55
CA ILE A 320 1.17 18.79 -11.27
C ILE A 320 -0.30 18.55 -11.62
N TYR A 321 -1.22 18.86 -10.71
CA TYR A 321 -2.65 18.69 -10.91
C TYR A 321 -3.20 19.57 -12.04
N ASN A 322 -2.67 20.79 -12.19
CA ASN A 322 -3.06 21.70 -13.28
C ASN A 322 -2.60 21.16 -14.64
N GLU A 323 -1.42 20.59 -14.74
CA GLU A 323 -0.90 20.04 -16.00
C GLU A 323 -1.63 18.73 -16.37
N LEU A 324 -1.95 17.89 -15.38
CA LEU A 324 -2.81 16.71 -15.59
C LEU A 324 -4.19 17.10 -16.11
N SER A 325 -4.84 18.08 -15.47
CA SER A 325 -6.16 18.58 -15.88
C SER A 325 -6.15 19.14 -17.31
N LYS A 326 -5.14 19.94 -17.68
CA LYS A 326 -4.97 20.47 -19.06
C LYS A 326 -4.78 19.34 -20.08
N SER A 327 -4.22 18.23 -19.65
CA SER A 327 -4.03 17.04 -20.48
C SER A 327 -5.28 16.16 -20.57
N GLY A 328 -6.41 16.62 -20.01
CA GLY A 328 -7.69 15.90 -20.02
C GLY A 328 -7.78 14.79 -18.97
N ILE A 329 -6.93 14.81 -17.95
CA ILE A 329 -6.88 13.79 -16.89
C ILE A 329 -7.56 14.34 -15.64
N ASP A 330 -8.67 13.72 -15.23
CA ASP A 330 -9.26 13.96 -13.92
C ASP A 330 -8.55 13.09 -12.89
N ILE A 331 -7.74 13.72 -12.04
CA ILE A 331 -6.95 13.03 -11.01
C ILE A 331 -7.80 12.19 -10.05
N LYS A 332 -9.10 12.51 -9.91
CA LYS A 332 -10.03 11.74 -9.08
C LYS A 332 -10.38 10.36 -9.63
N GLU A 333 -10.05 10.11 -10.88
CA GLU A 333 -10.22 8.82 -11.54
C GLU A 333 -8.95 7.97 -11.55
N TYR A 334 -7.85 8.45 -10.91
CA TYR A 334 -6.55 7.78 -10.89
C TYR A 334 -6.01 7.64 -9.47
N PHE A 335 -5.37 6.50 -9.19
CA PHE A 335 -4.48 6.41 -8.04
C PHE A 335 -3.24 7.27 -8.31
N ASN A 336 -3.03 8.27 -7.47
CA ASN A 336 -1.95 9.24 -7.65
C ASN A 336 -0.74 8.91 -6.78
N ILE A 337 0.38 8.56 -7.40
CA ILE A 337 1.64 8.19 -6.76
C ILE A 337 2.67 9.29 -7.07
N SER A 338 2.65 10.38 -6.31
CA SER A 338 3.39 11.60 -6.66
C SER A 338 4.59 11.93 -5.77
N LYS A 339 4.75 11.27 -4.61
CA LYS A 339 5.76 11.66 -3.62
C LYS A 339 6.54 10.48 -3.03
N HIS A 340 6.75 9.42 -3.82
CA HIS A 340 7.26 8.17 -3.28
C HIS A 340 8.52 7.70 -3.97
N ASN A 341 9.44 7.14 -3.16
CA ASN A 341 10.57 6.41 -3.69
C ASN A 341 10.10 5.10 -4.36
N LEU A 342 10.99 4.47 -5.10
CA LEU A 342 10.68 3.26 -5.88
C LEU A 342 10.15 2.10 -5.01
N LYS A 343 10.69 1.92 -3.80
CA LYS A 343 10.28 0.87 -2.85
C LYS A 343 8.83 1.08 -2.38
N GLU A 344 8.49 2.29 -1.99
CA GLU A 344 7.13 2.66 -1.56
C GLU A 344 6.14 2.53 -2.71
N THR A 345 6.54 2.93 -3.91
CA THR A 345 5.74 2.78 -5.13
C THR A 345 5.44 1.33 -5.42
N ASN A 346 6.43 0.44 -5.42
CA ASN A 346 6.21 -0.99 -5.64
C ASN A 346 5.25 -1.59 -4.61
N SER A 347 5.38 -1.20 -3.34
CA SER A 347 4.47 -1.65 -2.29
C SER A 347 3.03 -1.18 -2.53
N LEU A 348 2.85 0.07 -2.93
CA LEU A 348 1.53 0.63 -3.23
C LEU A 348 0.90 -0.01 -4.47
N LEU A 349 1.67 -0.22 -5.53
CA LEU A 349 1.18 -0.91 -6.74
C LEU A 349 0.70 -2.32 -6.42
N LEU A 350 1.43 -3.06 -5.58
CA LEU A 350 1.00 -4.39 -5.11
C LEU A 350 -0.30 -4.34 -4.30
N ILE A 351 -0.47 -3.32 -3.44
CA ILE A 351 -1.71 -3.11 -2.70
C ILE A 351 -2.87 -2.86 -3.68
N ILE A 352 -2.67 -2.03 -4.69
CA ILE A 352 -3.67 -1.74 -5.73
C ILE A 352 -4.03 -3.02 -6.50
N ILE A 353 -3.04 -3.77 -6.98
CA ILE A 353 -3.24 -5.03 -7.71
C ILE A 353 -4.04 -6.03 -6.86
N ASN A 354 -3.65 -6.21 -5.60
CA ASN A 354 -4.30 -7.17 -4.71
C ASN A 354 -5.76 -6.83 -4.41
N ASN A 355 -6.11 -5.57 -4.42
CA ASN A 355 -7.42 -5.10 -3.97
C ASN A 355 -8.32 -4.61 -5.11
N PHE A 356 -7.77 -4.39 -6.31
CA PHE A 356 -8.53 -3.86 -7.45
C PHE A 356 -9.70 -4.76 -7.85
N GLY A 357 -9.52 -6.08 -7.84
CA GLY A 357 -10.60 -7.03 -8.09
C GLY A 357 -11.73 -6.98 -7.05
N ILE A 358 -11.41 -6.56 -5.83
CA ILE A 358 -12.37 -6.38 -4.72
C ILE A 358 -13.11 -5.06 -4.87
N THR A 359 -12.46 -4.02 -5.39
CA THR A 359 -13.05 -2.68 -5.56
C THR A 359 -13.92 -2.54 -6.81
N LYS A 360 -13.77 -3.43 -7.80
CA LYS A 360 -14.59 -3.47 -9.02
C LYS A 360 -15.91 -4.22 -8.85
N LEU A 361 -16.06 -5.00 -7.77
CA LEU A 361 -17.27 -5.73 -7.42
C LEU A 361 -18.16 -4.92 -6.48
#